data_f597e7dcfe85d81c807f9bc3cd62cbf3
#
_entry.id   f597e7dcfe85d81c807f9bc3cd62cbf3
#
_cell.length_a   1.000
_cell.length_b   1.000
_cell.length_c   1.000
_cell.angle_alpha   90.00
_cell.angle_beta   90.00
_cell.angle_gamma   90.00
#
_symmetry.space_group_name_H-M   'P 1'
#
loop_
_entity.id
_entity.type
_entity.pdbx_description
1 polymer ?
#
loop_
_entity_poly.entity_id
_entity_poly.type
_entity_poly.pdbx_seq_one_letter_code
_entity_poly.pdbx_strand_id
1 'polypeptide(L)'
;VRRALLPVVVVVAATAVLSGQPLNPVQWSLTIEPSKAPPGSEVVGRLIARMDPGWRLYSMTTPRPPIATTVELSSNPAIASVRIYQPEPGRKLDPNFGTQTETYEREAAFLLVIRLSDAASPGEIELVARPRFQACDDRQCLPPRRVSVSARFLVDAAAAATAPVIPGGYSLVSGPPEPARAEAPGPGAPPAEQPRALPLFLLVAFGFGLAAIFTPCVFPMIPITVSFFLNKPATGRARGVFEAAVFALGIIVLFTGLGLLVTALLGPFGMVQLGSNPWVNGFIAAVFMVFALSLLGAFEIRLPSALLTRLDRASRGGGLAGTMLMGLTFSLTAFACVGPFVGTLLAASLAEGGWKPALGMLGFAVGLASPFFFLALFPSYLARLPRSGGWMERVKIVLGFIILAAAFKYVSAVDKVLGWNVLTRERFLAAWIVLFGLAGLYLLGLLRLPGVKPDEPLGLVRLFTGAALLVFAVSLIPGMFGGRLGELDAFVPPPSESSLPGASADGGLRWMKNQYQEALALARQEGKPVFISFTGYACTNCQWMKANMFTRPEIASALEKFVRLELYTDGADPASEENQRLQESRFRTVAIPYYAILSPDEKVIATFAGLTRDPERFLSFLRLAGI
;
A
#
# COMPACT_ATOMS: atom_id res chain seq x y z
N VAL A 1 -32.22 28.07 17.87
CA VAL A 1 -31.51 26.83 17.56
C VAL A 1 -31.62 26.46 16.08
N ARG A 2 -32.79 26.79 15.41
CA ARG A 2 -32.99 26.50 13.95
C ARG A 2 -32.17 27.37 12.98
N ARG A 3 -31.66 28.53 13.40
CA ARG A 3 -30.90 29.47 12.54
C ARG A 3 -29.39 29.28 12.54
N ALA A 4 -28.82 28.48 13.46
CA ALA A 4 -27.39 28.25 13.55
C ALA A 4 -26.91 27.00 12.80
N LEU A 5 -27.79 26.10 12.36
CA LEU A 5 -27.48 24.87 11.62
C LEU A 5 -27.44 25.04 10.11
N LEU A 6 -28.08 26.12 9.60
CA LEU A 6 -28.10 26.38 8.14
C LEU A 6 -26.70 26.68 7.55
N PRO A 7 -25.82 27.46 8.20
CA PRO A 7 -24.49 27.73 7.61
C PRO A 7 -23.54 26.52 7.64
N VAL A 8 -23.69 25.60 8.59
CA VAL A 8 -22.82 24.40 8.67
C VAL A 8 -23.22 23.37 7.61
N VAL A 9 -24.52 23.20 7.36
CA VAL A 9 -25.01 22.31 6.30
C VAL A 9 -24.71 22.88 4.91
N VAL A 10 -24.77 24.20 4.74
CA VAL A 10 -24.45 24.87 3.47
C VAL A 10 -22.93 24.82 3.21
N VAL A 11 -22.06 24.92 4.23
CA VAL A 11 -20.61 24.78 4.06
C VAL A 11 -20.23 23.32 3.72
N VAL A 12 -20.88 22.33 4.32
CA VAL A 12 -20.64 20.90 3.98
C VAL A 12 -21.23 20.56 2.61
N ALA A 13 -22.38 21.15 2.22
CA ALA A 13 -22.94 20.98 0.88
C ALA A 13 -22.16 21.75 -0.20
N ALA A 14 -21.60 22.92 0.13
CA ALA A 14 -20.77 23.69 -0.80
C ALA A 14 -19.40 23.08 -1.05
N THR A 15 -18.83 22.37 -0.07
CA THR A 15 -17.60 21.59 -0.29
C THR A 15 -17.80 20.30 -1.07
N ALA A 16 -19.02 19.78 -1.13
CA ALA A 16 -19.36 18.61 -1.97
C ALA A 16 -19.53 18.95 -3.46
N VAL A 17 -19.70 20.22 -3.82
CA VAL A 17 -19.89 20.68 -5.22
C VAL A 17 -18.56 21.13 -5.87
N LEU A 18 -17.49 21.29 -5.09
CA LEU A 18 -16.12 21.44 -5.61
C LEU A 18 -15.46 20.07 -5.84
N SER A 19 -16.19 19.12 -6.41
CA SER A 19 -15.62 17.97 -7.08
C SER A 19 -14.93 18.49 -8.33
N GLY A 20 -13.70 18.94 -8.21
CA GLY A 20 -12.86 19.27 -9.35
C GLY A 20 -12.87 18.05 -10.27
N GLN A 21 -13.40 18.21 -11.49
CA GLN A 21 -13.27 17.20 -12.53
C GLN A 21 -11.79 16.86 -12.63
N PRO A 22 -11.40 15.59 -12.70
CA PRO A 22 -10.00 15.24 -12.81
C PRO A 22 -9.45 15.97 -14.02
N LEU A 23 -8.43 16.81 -13.80
CA LEU A 23 -7.72 17.55 -14.85
C LEU A 23 -7.44 16.58 -16.01
N ASN A 24 -8.08 16.79 -17.15
CA ASN A 24 -7.89 16.01 -18.35
C ASN A 24 -7.44 16.93 -19.50
N PRO A 25 -6.18 17.39 -19.43
CA PRO A 25 -5.65 18.39 -20.35
C PRO A 25 -5.35 17.85 -21.75
N VAL A 26 -5.58 16.56 -22.03
CA VAL A 26 -5.35 15.96 -23.33
C VAL A 26 -6.60 15.22 -23.78
N GLN A 27 -7.17 15.68 -24.88
CA GLN A 27 -8.34 15.07 -25.51
C GLN A 27 -7.88 14.24 -26.71
N TRP A 28 -8.40 13.02 -26.81
CA TRP A 28 -8.06 12.09 -27.87
C TRP A 28 -9.27 11.83 -28.77
N SER A 29 -9.03 11.76 -30.09
CA SER A 29 -10.02 11.36 -31.06
C SER A 29 -9.41 10.46 -32.12
N LEU A 30 -10.17 9.52 -32.66
CA LEU A 30 -9.76 8.59 -33.73
C LEU A 30 -10.71 8.74 -34.92
N THR A 31 -10.15 8.88 -36.10
CA THR A 31 -10.88 8.85 -37.37
C THR A 31 -10.17 7.89 -38.33
N ILE A 32 -10.90 7.26 -39.25
CA ILE A 32 -10.33 6.30 -40.22
C ILE A 32 -10.65 6.77 -41.63
N GLU A 33 -9.62 6.80 -42.46
CA GLU A 33 -9.71 7.20 -43.86
C GLU A 33 -9.06 6.13 -44.78
N PRO A 34 -9.76 5.69 -45.82
CA PRO A 34 -11.16 5.94 -46.15
C PRO A 34 -12.13 5.25 -45.14
N SER A 35 -13.40 5.69 -45.08
CA SER A 35 -14.42 5.12 -44.17
C SER A 35 -14.84 3.69 -44.55
N LYS A 36 -14.46 3.21 -45.74
CA LYS A 36 -14.67 1.84 -46.21
C LYS A 36 -13.53 1.38 -47.07
N ALA A 37 -13.17 0.10 -46.99
CA ALA A 37 -12.11 -0.49 -47.81
C ALA A 37 -12.28 -2.01 -47.94
N PRO A 38 -11.70 -2.63 -49.02
CA PRO A 38 -11.81 -4.06 -49.21
C PRO A 38 -10.88 -4.85 -48.27
N PRO A 39 -11.15 -6.15 -48.01
CA PRO A 39 -10.22 -7.04 -47.34
C PRO A 39 -8.82 -7.00 -47.97
N GLY A 40 -7.76 -7.17 -47.15
CA GLY A 40 -6.35 -7.15 -47.62
C GLY A 40 -5.77 -5.77 -47.92
N SER A 41 -6.60 -4.70 -47.92
CA SER A 41 -6.14 -3.33 -48.16
C SER A 41 -5.58 -2.64 -46.91
N GLU A 42 -4.94 -1.49 -47.13
CA GLU A 42 -4.44 -0.64 -46.04
C GLU A 42 -5.35 0.57 -45.85
N VAL A 43 -5.62 0.92 -44.59
CA VAL A 43 -6.37 2.12 -44.19
C VAL A 43 -5.57 2.94 -43.16
N VAL A 44 -5.82 4.24 -43.11
CA VAL A 44 -5.13 5.14 -42.17
C VAL A 44 -6.06 5.58 -41.06
N GLY A 45 -5.75 5.17 -39.82
CA GLY A 45 -6.35 5.73 -38.64
C GLY A 45 -5.59 7.00 -38.22
N ARG A 46 -6.28 8.14 -38.12
CA ARG A 46 -5.74 9.38 -37.57
C ARG A 46 -6.11 9.47 -36.09
N LEU A 47 -5.14 9.25 -35.20
CA LEU A 47 -5.28 9.41 -33.79
C LEU A 47 -4.75 10.78 -33.37
N ILE A 48 -5.65 11.68 -33.01
CA ILE A 48 -5.33 13.08 -32.72
C ILE A 48 -5.39 13.29 -31.19
N ALA A 49 -4.29 13.81 -30.65
CA ALA A 49 -4.20 14.31 -29.28
C ALA A 49 -4.23 15.84 -29.30
N ARG A 50 -5.19 16.46 -28.62
CA ARG A 50 -5.26 17.92 -28.41
C ARG A 50 -4.96 18.24 -26.96
N MET A 51 -3.96 19.07 -26.74
CA MET A 51 -3.53 19.52 -25.42
C MET A 51 -4.11 20.89 -25.11
N ASP A 52 -4.53 21.08 -23.85
CA ASP A 52 -4.90 22.39 -23.33
C ASP A 52 -3.69 23.35 -23.31
N PRO A 53 -3.87 24.67 -23.40
CA PRO A 53 -2.78 25.62 -23.36
C PRO A 53 -1.89 25.45 -22.12
N GLY A 54 -0.56 25.42 -22.34
CA GLY A 54 0.44 25.22 -21.29
C GLY A 54 0.75 23.76 -20.96
N TRP A 55 0.00 22.81 -21.50
CA TRP A 55 0.27 21.39 -21.35
C TRP A 55 1.02 20.81 -22.54
N ARG A 56 1.87 19.84 -22.27
CA ARG A 56 2.66 19.12 -23.27
C ARG A 56 2.46 17.62 -23.16
N LEU A 57 2.52 16.95 -24.30
CA LEU A 57 2.49 15.50 -24.46
C LEU A 57 3.85 15.03 -24.93
N TYR A 58 4.39 13.96 -24.37
CA TYR A 58 5.68 13.40 -24.81
C TYR A 58 5.53 12.55 -26.06
N SER A 59 6.54 12.61 -26.94
CA SER A 59 6.58 11.78 -28.16
C SER A 59 6.69 10.29 -27.83
N MET A 60 6.50 9.43 -28.82
CA MET A 60 6.70 7.98 -28.68
C MET A 60 8.18 7.60 -28.59
N THR A 61 9.07 8.49 -29.03
CA THR A 61 10.53 8.31 -29.06
C THR A 61 11.27 9.17 -28.03
N THR A 62 10.54 9.90 -27.17
CA THR A 62 11.19 10.78 -26.18
C THR A 62 12.17 10.01 -25.31
N PRO A 63 13.40 10.54 -25.11
CA PRO A 63 14.34 9.95 -24.16
C PRO A 63 13.76 9.93 -22.74
N ARG A 64 14.05 8.88 -21.99
CA ARG A 64 13.71 8.83 -20.56
C ARG A 64 14.44 9.93 -19.80
N PRO A 65 13.84 10.54 -18.75
CA PRO A 65 12.92 9.99 -17.75
C PRO A 65 11.42 10.16 -18.01
N PRO A 66 10.87 11.09 -18.85
CA PRO A 66 9.42 11.14 -19.05
C PRO A 66 8.89 9.85 -19.68
N ILE A 67 7.60 9.58 -19.41
CA ILE A 67 6.94 8.42 -20.00
C ILE A 67 6.55 8.75 -21.44
N ALA A 68 7.16 8.05 -22.39
CA ALA A 68 6.82 8.12 -23.79
C ALA A 68 5.36 7.74 -24.03
N THR A 69 4.71 8.40 -24.98
CA THR A 69 3.39 8.00 -25.45
C THR A 69 3.48 6.65 -26.13
N THR A 70 2.56 5.74 -25.84
CA THR A 70 2.41 4.46 -26.53
C THR A 70 0.97 4.31 -26.99
N VAL A 71 0.76 3.69 -28.14
CA VAL A 71 -0.58 3.45 -28.69
C VAL A 71 -0.73 1.96 -28.97
N GLU A 72 -1.73 1.36 -28.35
CA GLU A 72 -2.11 -0.04 -28.58
C GLU A 72 -3.44 -0.06 -29.33
N LEU A 73 -3.56 -0.91 -30.34
CA LEU A 73 -4.84 -1.19 -30.97
C LEU A 73 -5.42 -2.49 -30.39
N SER A 74 -6.72 -2.50 -30.08
CA SER A 74 -7.36 -3.73 -29.61
C SER A 74 -7.23 -4.83 -30.66
N SER A 75 -6.95 -6.06 -30.21
CA SER A 75 -6.91 -7.23 -31.10
C SER A 75 -8.26 -7.41 -31.80
N ASN A 76 -8.21 -7.43 -33.13
CA ASN A 76 -9.38 -7.67 -33.97
C ASN A 76 -8.96 -8.64 -35.08
N PRO A 77 -9.69 -9.75 -35.31
CA PRO A 77 -9.36 -10.72 -36.37
C PRO A 77 -9.29 -10.13 -37.76
N ALA A 78 -9.96 -9.01 -38.00
CA ALA A 78 -9.94 -8.31 -39.26
C ALA A 78 -8.65 -7.50 -39.52
N ILE A 79 -7.73 -7.41 -38.55
CA ILE A 79 -6.47 -6.66 -38.65
C ILE A 79 -5.30 -7.63 -38.77
N ALA A 80 -4.52 -7.49 -39.82
CA ALA A 80 -3.31 -8.29 -40.06
C ALA A 80 -2.07 -7.65 -39.41
N SER A 81 -1.89 -6.32 -39.58
CA SER A 81 -0.76 -5.59 -39.01
C SER A 81 -1.06 -4.10 -38.87
N VAL A 82 -0.30 -3.42 -37.98
CA VAL A 82 -0.40 -1.98 -37.75
C VAL A 82 0.99 -1.38 -37.74
N ARG A 83 1.19 -0.27 -38.48
CA ARG A 83 2.41 0.56 -38.46
C ARG A 83 2.03 1.94 -37.92
N ILE A 84 2.80 2.45 -36.99
CA ILE A 84 2.50 3.73 -36.33
C ILE A 84 3.53 4.77 -36.75
N TYR A 85 3.05 5.91 -37.19
CA TYR A 85 3.86 7.07 -37.56
C TYR A 85 3.54 8.23 -36.64
N GLN A 86 4.57 8.93 -36.14
CA GLN A 86 4.42 10.13 -35.33
C GLN A 86 4.88 11.38 -36.12
N PRO A 87 4.28 12.56 -35.86
CA PRO A 87 4.79 13.81 -36.40
C PRO A 87 6.13 14.16 -35.76
N GLU A 88 6.93 15.00 -36.42
CA GLU A 88 8.21 15.44 -35.86
C GLU A 88 8.01 16.20 -34.53
N PRO A 89 8.58 15.71 -33.41
CA PRO A 89 8.41 16.33 -32.11
C PRO A 89 9.33 17.54 -31.91
N GLY A 90 8.87 18.52 -31.15
CA GLY A 90 9.72 19.62 -30.68
C GLY A 90 10.68 19.10 -29.60
N ARG A 91 11.97 19.48 -29.70
CA ARG A 91 13.01 19.15 -28.69
C ARG A 91 13.26 20.35 -27.80
N LYS A 92 13.04 20.17 -26.48
CA LYS A 92 13.26 21.21 -25.46
C LYS A 92 13.86 20.62 -24.20
N LEU A 93 14.55 21.46 -23.43
CA LEU A 93 14.93 21.13 -22.06
C LEU A 93 13.66 21.15 -21.19
N ASP A 94 13.33 20.02 -20.60
CA ASP A 94 12.14 19.89 -19.75
C ASP A 94 12.43 20.38 -18.32
N PRO A 95 11.72 21.40 -17.81
CA PRO A 95 11.97 21.91 -16.47
C PRO A 95 11.65 20.91 -15.35
N ASN A 96 10.74 19.95 -15.60
CA ASN A 96 10.38 18.94 -14.60
C ASN A 96 11.43 17.83 -14.46
N PHE A 97 12.21 17.57 -15.53
CA PHE A 97 13.18 16.47 -15.57
C PHE A 97 14.63 16.92 -15.76
N GLY A 98 14.86 18.19 -16.10
CA GLY A 98 16.20 18.72 -16.32
C GLY A 98 16.95 18.11 -17.51
N THR A 99 16.24 17.44 -18.44
CA THR A 99 16.80 16.74 -19.59
C THR A 99 16.15 17.19 -20.89
N GLN A 100 16.83 17.01 -22.04
CA GLN A 100 16.19 17.22 -23.32
C GLN A 100 15.12 16.16 -23.57
N THR A 101 13.90 16.61 -23.87
CA THR A 101 12.74 15.76 -24.16
C THR A 101 12.12 16.13 -25.48
N GLU A 102 11.39 15.19 -26.06
CA GLU A 102 10.64 15.36 -27.28
C GLU A 102 9.15 15.49 -26.96
N THR A 103 8.55 16.64 -27.28
CA THR A 103 7.19 17.00 -26.85
C THR A 103 6.34 17.62 -27.94
N TYR A 104 5.02 17.55 -27.72
CA TYR A 104 3.99 18.27 -28.48
C TYR A 104 3.23 19.20 -27.55
N GLU A 105 2.89 20.45 -27.99
CA GLU A 105 2.33 21.48 -27.13
C GLU A 105 0.86 21.85 -27.42
N ARG A 106 0.35 21.57 -28.60
CA ARG A 106 -1.03 21.93 -28.99
C ARG A 106 -1.81 20.76 -29.53
N GLU A 107 -1.30 20.16 -30.57
CA GLU A 107 -1.93 19.03 -31.24
C GLU A 107 -0.83 18.09 -31.77
N ALA A 108 -1.08 16.78 -31.65
CA ALA A 108 -0.26 15.75 -32.25
C ALA A 108 -1.18 14.74 -32.94
N ALA A 109 -0.98 14.53 -34.27
CA ALA A 109 -1.72 13.56 -35.03
C ALA A 109 -0.83 12.35 -35.29
N PHE A 110 -1.09 11.22 -34.70
CA PHE A 110 -0.43 9.95 -34.94
C PHE A 110 -1.17 9.22 -36.06
N LEU A 111 -0.42 8.66 -37.05
CA LEU A 111 -1.03 7.91 -38.13
C LEU A 111 -0.84 6.41 -37.90
N LEU A 112 -1.94 5.69 -37.89
CA LEU A 112 -2.00 4.24 -37.73
C LEU A 112 -2.28 3.64 -39.12
N VAL A 113 -1.26 3.15 -39.80
CA VAL A 113 -1.44 2.42 -41.07
C VAL A 113 -1.80 0.99 -40.72
N ILE A 114 -3.06 0.65 -40.91
CA ILE A 114 -3.68 -0.62 -40.54
C ILE A 114 -3.88 -1.45 -41.78
N ARG A 115 -3.25 -2.61 -41.89
CA ARG A 115 -3.49 -3.58 -42.93
C ARG A 115 -4.61 -4.53 -42.51
N LEU A 116 -5.66 -4.58 -43.30
CA LEU A 116 -6.76 -5.51 -43.09
C LEU A 116 -6.32 -6.94 -43.46
N SER A 117 -6.89 -7.92 -42.78
CA SER A 117 -6.70 -9.32 -43.11
C SER A 117 -7.36 -9.65 -44.46
N ASP A 118 -6.73 -10.47 -45.25
CA ASP A 118 -7.30 -10.99 -46.49
C ASP A 118 -8.58 -11.80 -46.26
N ALA A 119 -8.71 -12.37 -45.03
CA ALA A 119 -9.87 -13.14 -44.58
C ALA A 119 -10.89 -12.28 -43.80
N ALA A 120 -10.77 -10.95 -43.78
CA ALA A 120 -11.70 -10.08 -43.08
C ALA A 120 -13.12 -10.21 -43.67
N SER A 121 -14.10 -10.53 -42.82
CA SER A 121 -15.49 -10.62 -43.23
C SER A 121 -16.06 -9.23 -43.54
N PRO A 122 -16.84 -9.08 -44.62
CA PRO A 122 -17.55 -7.82 -44.89
C PRO A 122 -18.48 -7.46 -43.73
N GLY A 123 -18.50 -6.19 -43.37
CA GLY A 123 -19.32 -5.68 -42.25
C GLY A 123 -18.70 -4.50 -41.56
N GLU A 124 -19.45 -3.90 -40.65
CA GLU A 124 -18.98 -2.80 -39.80
C GLU A 124 -18.12 -3.35 -38.67
N ILE A 125 -16.91 -2.83 -38.52
CA ILE A 125 -15.99 -3.17 -37.42
C ILE A 125 -15.70 -1.93 -36.60
N GLU A 126 -15.57 -2.10 -35.29
CA GLU A 126 -15.11 -1.06 -34.37
C GLU A 126 -13.63 -1.23 -34.10
N LEU A 127 -12.85 -0.20 -34.38
CA LEU A 127 -11.43 -0.14 -34.07
C LEU A 127 -11.22 0.70 -32.82
N VAL A 128 -10.60 0.10 -31.81
CA VAL A 128 -10.36 0.78 -30.52
C VAL A 128 -8.87 0.98 -30.34
N ALA A 129 -8.44 2.24 -30.32
CA ALA A 129 -7.07 2.63 -29.97
C ALA A 129 -6.99 2.98 -28.48
N ARG A 130 -5.92 2.55 -27.81
CA ARG A 130 -5.64 2.77 -26.39
C ARG A 130 -4.33 3.52 -26.21
N PRO A 131 -4.30 4.85 -26.36
CA PRO A 131 -3.13 5.64 -26.04
C PRO A 131 -2.87 5.62 -24.53
N ARG A 132 -1.60 5.36 -24.15
CA ARG A 132 -1.07 5.57 -22.81
C ARG A 132 -0.07 6.71 -22.89
N PHE A 133 -0.25 7.73 -22.08
CA PHE A 133 0.51 8.96 -22.18
C PHE A 133 0.69 9.62 -20.80
N GLN A 134 1.68 10.50 -20.73
CA GLN A 134 1.89 11.41 -19.61
C GLN A 134 1.80 12.84 -20.14
N ALA A 135 1.07 13.69 -19.44
CA ALA A 135 0.96 15.11 -19.73
C ALA A 135 1.60 15.94 -18.60
N CYS A 136 2.41 16.94 -18.96
CA CYS A 136 3.06 17.84 -18.00
C CYS A 136 2.86 19.30 -18.42
N ASP A 137 2.80 20.17 -17.43
CA ASP A 137 3.02 21.62 -17.59
C ASP A 137 4.41 22.02 -17.06
N ASP A 138 4.69 23.31 -16.90
CA ASP A 138 5.99 23.78 -16.39
C ASP A 138 6.19 23.58 -14.89
N ARG A 139 5.17 23.13 -14.16
CA ARG A 139 5.16 23.02 -12.71
C ARG A 139 4.92 21.59 -12.22
N GLN A 140 4.19 20.79 -12.98
CA GLN A 140 3.77 19.45 -12.55
C GLN A 140 3.58 18.49 -13.72
N CYS A 141 3.76 17.22 -13.44
CA CYS A 141 3.42 16.13 -14.34
C CYS A 141 2.23 15.32 -13.78
N LEU A 142 1.23 15.08 -14.61
CA LEU A 142 0.14 14.19 -14.23
C LEU A 142 0.62 12.73 -14.29
N PRO A 143 0.04 11.86 -13.44
CA PRO A 143 0.27 10.42 -13.57
C PRO A 143 -0.07 9.93 -14.97
N PRO A 144 0.66 8.92 -15.50
CA PRO A 144 0.37 8.38 -16.82
C PRO A 144 -1.07 7.85 -16.87
N ARG A 145 -1.78 8.20 -17.95
CA ARG A 145 -3.16 7.80 -18.18
C ARG A 145 -3.29 6.91 -19.39
N ARG A 146 -4.29 6.04 -19.39
CA ARG A 146 -4.76 5.29 -20.54
C ARG A 146 -6.17 5.77 -20.86
N VAL A 147 -6.41 6.02 -22.16
CA VAL A 147 -7.73 6.41 -22.67
C VAL A 147 -8.07 5.42 -23.78
N SER A 148 -9.35 5.11 -23.96
CA SER A 148 -9.83 4.32 -25.08
C SER A 148 -10.62 5.22 -26.00
N VAL A 149 -10.27 5.24 -27.27
CA VAL A 149 -11.01 5.94 -28.33
C VAL A 149 -11.32 4.97 -29.44
N SER A 150 -12.54 5.01 -29.96
CA SER A 150 -12.98 4.10 -31.01
C SER A 150 -13.45 4.83 -32.25
N ALA A 151 -13.33 4.16 -33.38
CA ALA A 151 -13.87 4.60 -34.65
C ALA A 151 -14.50 3.42 -35.38
N ARG A 152 -15.61 3.64 -36.09
CA ARG A 152 -16.28 2.64 -36.92
C ARG A 152 -15.75 2.70 -38.31
N PHE A 153 -15.64 1.54 -38.91
CA PHE A 153 -15.10 1.35 -40.25
C PHE A 153 -15.82 0.19 -40.94
N LEU A 154 -16.13 0.35 -42.22
CA LEU A 154 -16.82 -0.67 -43.02
C LEU A 154 -15.84 -1.47 -43.87
N VAL A 155 -15.77 -2.77 -43.66
CA VAL A 155 -15.12 -3.69 -44.60
C VAL A 155 -16.11 -4.00 -45.72
N ASP A 156 -15.79 -3.55 -46.94
CA ASP A 156 -16.65 -3.68 -48.11
C ASP A 156 -15.82 -4.19 -49.31
N ALA A 157 -16.09 -5.40 -49.75
CA ALA A 157 -15.35 -6.02 -50.86
C ALA A 157 -15.49 -5.27 -52.20
N ALA A 158 -16.54 -4.45 -52.33
CA ALA A 158 -16.76 -3.63 -53.53
C ALA A 158 -16.09 -2.25 -53.47
N ALA A 159 -15.49 -1.87 -52.33
CA ALA A 159 -14.80 -0.60 -52.22
C ALA A 159 -13.47 -0.58 -52.98
N ALA A 160 -13.09 0.59 -53.49
CA ALA A 160 -11.78 0.74 -54.15
C ALA A 160 -10.66 0.72 -53.11
N ALA A 161 -9.62 -0.06 -53.34
CA ALA A 161 -8.41 -0.02 -52.53
C ALA A 161 -7.66 1.30 -52.80
N THR A 162 -7.38 2.06 -51.75
CA THR A 162 -6.62 3.32 -51.82
C THR A 162 -5.29 3.12 -51.12
N ALA A 163 -4.19 3.50 -51.77
CA ALA A 163 -2.88 3.44 -51.09
C ALA A 163 -2.78 4.51 -50.03
N PRO A 164 -2.26 4.19 -48.80
CA PRO A 164 -2.11 5.16 -47.74
C PRO A 164 -1.06 6.22 -48.13
N VAL A 165 -1.42 7.50 -48.02
CA VAL A 165 -0.50 8.63 -48.24
C VAL A 165 -0.02 9.12 -46.87
N ILE A 166 1.30 8.99 -46.64
CA ILE A 166 1.92 9.52 -45.42
C ILE A 166 2.48 10.89 -45.75
N PRO A 167 2.01 11.97 -45.11
CA PRO A 167 2.53 13.33 -45.31
C PRO A 167 4.01 13.43 -44.93
N GLY A 168 4.75 14.37 -45.55
CA GLY A 168 6.11 14.69 -45.12
C GLY A 168 6.14 15.16 -43.67
N GLY A 169 7.25 14.91 -42.96
CA GLY A 169 7.39 15.26 -41.50
C GLY A 169 6.86 14.19 -40.53
N TYR A 170 6.55 13.00 -41.03
CA TYR A 170 6.21 11.85 -40.18
C TYR A 170 7.35 10.84 -40.15
N SER A 171 7.68 10.33 -38.99
CA SER A 171 8.65 9.24 -38.80
C SER A 171 7.95 7.95 -38.37
N LEU A 172 8.34 6.82 -39.01
CA LEU A 172 7.90 5.51 -38.55
C LEU A 172 8.49 5.26 -37.15
N VAL A 173 7.63 4.99 -36.20
CA VAL A 173 8.08 4.51 -34.90
C VAL A 173 8.53 3.06 -35.11
N SER A 174 9.86 2.85 -35.23
CA SER A 174 10.47 1.56 -35.58
C SER A 174 10.10 0.49 -34.54
N GLY A 175 9.48 -0.50 -35.04
CA GLY A 175 8.83 -1.56 -34.30
C GLY A 175 7.35 -1.26 -34.10
N PRO A 176 6.45 -2.26 -34.25
CA PRO A 176 5.35 -2.28 -33.34
C PRO A 176 6.05 -2.07 -32.00
N PRO A 177 5.53 -1.24 -31.07
CA PRO A 177 5.85 -1.47 -29.67
C PRO A 177 5.58 -2.96 -29.55
N GLU A 178 6.66 -3.73 -29.56
CA GLU A 178 6.65 -5.18 -29.41
C GLU A 178 5.62 -5.34 -28.35
N PRO A 179 4.38 -5.88 -28.74
CA PRO A 179 3.20 -5.73 -27.93
C PRO A 179 3.79 -5.96 -26.59
N ALA A 180 3.82 -4.80 -25.78
CA ALA A 180 4.65 -4.85 -24.60
C ALA A 180 4.22 -6.17 -24.06
N ARG A 181 4.96 -7.12 -24.59
CA ARG A 181 4.75 -8.56 -24.50
C ARG A 181 4.61 -8.62 -23.08
N ALA A 182 3.21 -8.47 -22.73
CA ALA A 182 2.87 -8.13 -21.38
C ALA A 182 3.94 -8.85 -20.67
N GLU A 183 5.01 -8.08 -20.34
CA GLU A 183 6.33 -8.67 -20.09
C GLU A 183 5.94 -9.76 -19.21
N ALA A 184 5.84 -10.92 -19.85
CA ALA A 184 5.23 -12.08 -19.30
C ALA A 184 5.91 -12.13 -17.98
N PRO A 185 5.21 -11.58 -16.93
CA PRO A 185 5.74 -10.82 -15.81
C PRO A 185 7.03 -11.46 -15.49
N GLY A 186 8.10 -10.72 -15.80
CA GLY A 186 9.41 -11.33 -16.04
C GLY A 186 9.58 -12.30 -14.92
N PRO A 187 9.94 -13.58 -15.05
CA PRO A 187 9.71 -14.63 -14.07
C PRO A 187 10.10 -14.12 -12.70
N GLY A 188 9.19 -13.48 -12.00
CA GLY A 188 9.44 -12.64 -10.84
C GLY A 188 8.52 -11.43 -10.68
N ALA A 189 7.86 -10.92 -11.72
CA ALA A 189 6.75 -10.01 -11.46
C ALA A 189 5.71 -10.78 -10.64
N PRO A 190 5.18 -10.22 -9.53
CA PRO A 190 4.04 -10.84 -8.89
C PRO A 190 3.01 -11.05 -10.01
N PRO A 191 2.37 -12.23 -10.13
CA PRO A 191 1.33 -12.42 -11.12
C PRO A 191 0.49 -11.17 -10.97
N ALA A 192 0.36 -10.37 -12.05
CA ALA A 192 -0.50 -9.21 -12.04
C ALA A 192 -1.79 -9.78 -11.47
N GLU A 193 -2.04 -9.50 -10.19
CA GLU A 193 -3.17 -10.12 -9.48
C GLU A 193 -4.30 -9.77 -10.41
N GLN A 194 -4.87 -10.78 -11.03
CA GLN A 194 -6.00 -10.66 -11.95
C GLN A 194 -6.91 -9.68 -11.25
N PRO A 195 -7.36 -8.57 -11.88
CA PRO A 195 -8.05 -7.50 -11.19
C PRO A 195 -9.09 -8.16 -10.31
N ARG A 196 -8.80 -8.22 -9.00
CA ARG A 196 -9.61 -8.95 -8.03
C ARG A 196 -10.99 -8.43 -8.25
N ALA A 197 -11.93 -9.30 -8.59
CA ALA A 197 -13.30 -8.86 -8.87
C ALA A 197 -13.69 -7.89 -7.76
N LEU A 198 -14.10 -6.69 -8.09
CA LEU A 198 -14.39 -5.61 -7.14
C LEU A 198 -15.09 -6.10 -5.86
N PRO A 199 -16.03 -7.08 -5.93
CA PRO A 199 -16.66 -7.64 -4.73
C PRO A 199 -15.68 -8.38 -3.81
N LEU A 200 -14.68 -9.10 -4.34
CA LEU A 200 -13.68 -9.78 -3.52
C LEU A 200 -12.76 -8.77 -2.83
N PHE A 201 -12.37 -7.69 -3.52
CA PHE A 201 -11.58 -6.60 -2.93
C PHE A 201 -12.34 -5.93 -1.76
N LEU A 202 -13.63 -5.63 -1.95
CA LEU A 202 -14.48 -5.03 -0.91
C LEU A 202 -14.70 -5.98 0.26
N LEU A 203 -14.85 -7.28 0.00
CA LEU A 203 -14.99 -8.30 1.03
C LEU A 203 -13.71 -8.41 1.87
N VAL A 204 -12.54 -8.37 1.24
CA VAL A 204 -11.24 -8.36 1.92
C VAL A 204 -11.08 -7.08 2.74
N ALA A 205 -11.40 -5.91 2.18
CA ALA A 205 -11.35 -4.64 2.90
C ALA A 205 -12.30 -4.63 4.11
N PHE A 206 -13.53 -5.14 3.96
CA PHE A 206 -14.48 -5.32 5.05
C PHE A 206 -13.95 -6.28 6.12
N GLY A 207 -13.37 -7.41 5.70
CA GLY A 207 -12.75 -8.39 6.61
C GLY A 207 -11.61 -7.79 7.43
N PHE A 208 -10.75 -6.98 6.81
CA PHE A 208 -9.71 -6.23 7.53
C PHE A 208 -10.30 -5.21 8.51
N GLY A 209 -11.40 -4.51 8.15
CA GLY A 209 -12.12 -3.63 9.06
C GLY A 209 -12.69 -4.38 10.26
N LEU A 210 -13.26 -5.57 10.04
CA LEU A 210 -13.74 -6.44 11.10
C LEU A 210 -12.60 -6.95 12.00
N ALA A 211 -11.48 -7.36 11.42
CA ALA A 211 -10.31 -7.80 12.16
C ALA A 211 -9.68 -6.67 13.01
N ALA A 212 -9.79 -5.41 12.56
CA ALA A 212 -9.29 -4.25 13.27
C ALA A 212 -9.96 -4.04 14.66
N ILE A 213 -11.10 -4.67 14.94
CA ILE A 213 -11.74 -4.64 16.26
C ILE A 213 -10.88 -5.31 17.32
N PHE A 214 -10.09 -6.31 16.93
CA PHE A 214 -9.15 -6.97 17.81
C PHE A 214 -7.87 -6.18 18.04
N THR A 215 -7.74 -5.00 17.41
CA THR A 215 -6.60 -4.13 17.69
C THR A 215 -6.66 -3.61 19.13
N PRO A 216 -5.49 -3.43 19.75
CA PRO A 216 -5.38 -3.13 21.18
C PRO A 216 -6.07 -1.83 21.61
N CYS A 217 -6.27 -0.88 20.71
CA CYS A 217 -6.92 0.39 21.05
C CYS A 217 -8.45 0.34 20.88
N VAL A 218 -8.95 -0.52 19.99
CA VAL A 218 -10.39 -0.64 19.71
C VAL A 218 -11.08 -1.52 20.74
N PHE A 219 -10.45 -2.65 21.09
CA PHE A 219 -11.03 -3.62 22.02
C PHE A 219 -11.42 -3.05 23.39
N PRO A 220 -10.59 -2.24 24.10
CA PRO A 220 -10.98 -1.65 25.38
C PRO A 220 -12.12 -0.62 25.28
N MET A 221 -12.35 -0.08 24.07
CA MET A 221 -13.44 0.88 23.86
C MET A 221 -14.82 0.20 23.75
N ILE A 222 -14.86 -1.12 23.49
CA ILE A 222 -16.12 -1.87 23.40
C ILE A 222 -16.95 -1.76 24.69
N PRO A 223 -16.40 -2.05 25.89
CA PRO A 223 -17.16 -1.90 27.14
C PRO A 223 -17.66 -0.47 27.38
N ILE A 224 -16.89 0.54 27.00
CA ILE A 224 -17.24 1.95 27.16
C ILE A 224 -18.42 2.31 26.26
N THR A 225 -18.36 1.91 24.98
CA THR A 225 -19.45 2.15 24.02
C THR A 225 -20.72 1.39 24.41
N VAL A 226 -20.59 0.15 24.85
CA VAL A 226 -21.70 -0.67 25.36
C VAL A 226 -22.35 -0.01 26.58
N SER A 227 -21.55 0.44 27.55
CA SER A 227 -22.05 1.14 28.74
C SER A 227 -22.79 2.42 28.38
N PHE A 228 -22.31 3.17 27.39
CA PHE A 228 -22.97 4.37 26.91
C PHE A 228 -24.38 4.09 26.35
N PHE A 229 -24.52 3.02 25.54
CA PHE A 229 -25.83 2.66 24.96
C PHE A 229 -26.77 2.05 26.00
N LEU A 230 -26.26 1.31 27.01
CA LEU A 230 -27.07 0.70 28.07
C LEU A 230 -27.59 1.72 29.10
N ASN A 231 -26.85 2.80 29.37
CA ASN A 231 -27.20 3.80 30.37
C ASN A 231 -28.16 4.89 29.84
N LYS A 232 -28.54 4.86 28.56
CA LYS A 232 -29.54 5.77 28.02
C LYS A 232 -30.97 5.25 28.35
N PRO A 233 -31.88 6.13 28.80
CA PRO A 233 -33.27 5.74 29.05
C PRO A 233 -33.90 5.22 27.75
N ALA A 234 -34.56 4.06 27.85
CA ALA A 234 -35.18 3.36 26.71
C ALA A 234 -36.38 4.14 26.15
N THR A 235 -36.15 5.11 25.29
CA THR A 235 -37.17 5.87 24.58
C THR A 235 -37.52 5.24 23.21
N GLY A 236 -37.82 3.92 23.20
CA GLY A 236 -38.28 3.21 22.00
C GLY A 236 -37.17 2.60 21.14
N ARG A 237 -37.45 1.41 20.59
CA ARG A 237 -36.52 0.58 19.78
C ARG A 237 -36.03 1.33 18.51
N ALA A 238 -36.91 2.11 17.88
CA ALA A 238 -36.54 2.87 16.68
C ALA A 238 -35.49 3.96 16.94
N ARG A 239 -35.54 4.61 18.10
CA ARG A 239 -34.59 5.66 18.46
C ARG A 239 -33.20 5.08 18.79
N GLY A 240 -33.15 3.91 19.41
CA GLY A 240 -31.89 3.19 19.65
C GLY A 240 -31.18 2.78 18.34
N VAL A 241 -31.95 2.27 17.38
CA VAL A 241 -31.45 1.92 16.04
C VAL A 241 -30.91 3.15 15.31
N PHE A 242 -31.65 4.27 15.39
CA PHE A 242 -31.24 5.53 14.76
C PHE A 242 -29.93 6.09 15.37
N GLU A 243 -29.79 6.05 16.69
CA GLU A 243 -28.56 6.49 17.37
C GLU A 243 -27.37 5.59 17.03
N ALA A 244 -27.58 4.28 16.94
CA ALA A 244 -26.57 3.31 16.48
C ALA A 244 -26.13 3.58 15.02
N ALA A 245 -27.09 3.89 14.16
CA ALA A 245 -26.81 4.23 12.76
C ALA A 245 -26.01 5.54 12.65
N VAL A 246 -26.34 6.55 13.45
CA VAL A 246 -25.60 7.83 13.50
C VAL A 246 -24.18 7.63 14.01
N PHE A 247 -23.99 6.79 15.03
CA PHE A 247 -22.66 6.44 15.53
C PHE A 247 -21.82 5.72 14.47
N ALA A 248 -22.38 4.69 13.83
CA ALA A 248 -21.72 3.95 12.76
C ALA A 248 -21.40 4.86 11.56
N LEU A 249 -22.34 5.72 11.17
CA LEU A 249 -22.13 6.70 10.10
C LEU A 249 -21.02 7.70 10.46
N GLY A 250 -20.95 8.14 11.72
CA GLY A 250 -19.86 8.98 12.22
C GLY A 250 -18.50 8.32 12.05
N ILE A 251 -18.36 7.04 12.40
CA ILE A 251 -17.12 6.27 12.21
C ILE A 251 -16.79 6.19 10.71
N ILE A 252 -17.76 5.81 9.86
CA ILE A 252 -17.54 5.63 8.42
C ILE A 252 -17.08 6.94 7.77
N VAL A 253 -17.78 8.03 8.02
CA VAL A 253 -17.47 9.34 7.42
C VAL A 253 -16.10 9.84 7.86
N LEU A 254 -15.79 9.74 9.16
CA LEU A 254 -14.53 10.23 9.70
C LEU A 254 -13.33 9.39 9.27
N PHE A 255 -13.45 8.06 9.30
CA PHE A 255 -12.37 7.18 8.84
C PHE A 255 -12.11 7.33 7.34
N THR A 256 -13.16 7.35 6.54
CA THR A 256 -13.04 7.54 5.09
C THR A 256 -12.52 8.93 4.77
N GLY A 257 -13.07 9.97 5.42
CA GLY A 257 -12.64 11.35 5.22
C GLY A 257 -11.19 11.60 5.64
N LEU A 258 -10.79 11.10 6.80
CA LEU A 258 -9.41 11.23 7.30
C LEU A 258 -8.42 10.46 6.42
N GLY A 259 -8.77 9.24 5.99
CA GLY A 259 -7.93 8.45 5.09
C GLY A 259 -7.76 9.12 3.72
N LEU A 260 -8.82 9.67 3.16
CA LEU A 260 -8.75 10.43 1.90
C LEU A 260 -7.97 11.74 2.06
N LEU A 261 -8.14 12.45 3.18
CA LEU A 261 -7.42 13.67 3.49
C LEU A 261 -5.90 13.41 3.59
N VAL A 262 -5.51 12.38 4.33
CA VAL A 262 -4.11 11.98 4.48
C VAL A 262 -3.52 11.59 3.11
N THR A 263 -4.26 10.82 2.31
CA THR A 263 -3.83 10.44 0.96
C THR A 263 -3.71 11.64 0.02
N ALA A 264 -4.60 12.62 0.14
CA ALA A 264 -4.57 13.84 -0.68
C ALA A 264 -3.43 14.78 -0.31
N LEU A 265 -3.10 14.88 0.99
CA LEU A 265 -2.04 15.77 1.49
C LEU A 265 -0.64 15.20 1.30
N LEU A 266 -0.46 13.92 1.54
CA LEU A 266 0.86 13.26 1.55
C LEU A 266 1.15 12.49 0.26
N GLY A 267 0.14 12.25 -0.55
CA GLY A 267 0.26 11.41 -1.73
C GLY A 267 0.55 9.93 -1.40
N PRO A 268 0.65 9.07 -2.43
CA PRO A 268 0.93 7.65 -2.24
C PRO A 268 2.30 7.38 -1.62
N PHE A 269 3.29 8.24 -1.89
CA PHE A 269 4.66 8.10 -1.40
C PHE A 269 4.81 8.56 0.06
N GLY A 270 4.09 9.60 0.48
CA GLY A 270 4.13 10.08 1.85
C GLY A 270 3.63 9.07 2.88
N MET A 271 2.72 8.17 2.49
CA MET A 271 2.24 7.10 3.36
C MET A 271 3.33 6.05 3.68
N VAL A 272 4.20 5.76 2.72
CA VAL A 272 5.34 4.84 2.92
C VAL A 272 6.38 5.49 3.85
N GLN A 273 6.67 6.76 3.66
CA GLN A 273 7.59 7.52 4.52
C GLN A 273 7.07 7.69 5.95
N LEU A 274 5.76 7.84 6.14
CA LEU A 274 5.17 7.88 7.48
C LEU A 274 5.42 6.59 8.27
N GLY A 275 5.40 5.43 7.59
CA GLY A 275 5.64 4.12 8.22
C GLY A 275 7.06 3.95 8.78
N SER A 276 8.05 4.63 8.22
CA SER A 276 9.46 4.59 8.63
C SER A 276 9.91 5.83 9.41
N ASN A 277 9.08 6.89 9.48
CA ASN A 277 9.42 8.11 10.19
C ASN A 277 9.63 7.85 11.70
N PRO A 278 10.82 8.16 12.28
CA PRO A 278 11.13 7.87 13.68
C PRO A 278 10.22 8.61 14.66
N TRP A 279 9.79 9.82 14.33
CA TRP A 279 8.88 10.60 15.18
C TRP A 279 7.48 10.00 15.25
N VAL A 280 6.96 9.51 14.11
CA VAL A 280 5.66 8.84 14.04
C VAL A 280 5.72 7.52 14.80
N ASN A 281 6.76 6.70 14.56
CA ASN A 281 6.95 5.44 15.27
C ASN A 281 7.17 5.66 16.77
N GLY A 282 7.91 6.69 17.17
CA GLY A 282 8.12 7.08 18.55
C GLY A 282 6.81 7.50 19.24
N PHE A 283 5.98 8.27 18.55
CA PHE A 283 4.65 8.65 19.04
C PHE A 283 3.74 7.42 19.21
N ILE A 284 3.70 6.52 18.24
CA ILE A 284 2.92 5.28 18.32
C ILE A 284 3.42 4.40 19.48
N ALA A 285 4.74 4.27 19.64
CA ALA A 285 5.35 3.54 20.75
C ALA A 285 4.96 4.13 22.10
N ALA A 286 5.00 5.46 22.25
CA ALA A 286 4.61 6.16 23.48
C ALA A 286 3.12 5.95 23.80
N VAL A 287 2.24 6.07 22.80
CA VAL A 287 0.81 5.79 22.96
C VAL A 287 0.57 4.35 23.41
N PHE A 288 1.23 3.37 22.77
CA PHE A 288 1.11 1.95 23.14
C PHE A 288 1.64 1.69 24.54
N MET A 289 2.76 2.30 24.94
CA MET A 289 3.32 2.20 26.29
C MET A 289 2.34 2.71 27.35
N VAL A 290 1.78 3.91 27.14
CA VAL A 290 0.80 4.51 28.04
C VAL A 290 -0.46 3.64 28.15
N PHE A 291 -0.97 3.15 27.02
CA PHE A 291 -2.14 2.25 27.03
C PHE A 291 -1.85 0.92 27.71
N ALA A 292 -0.71 0.30 27.44
CA ALA A 292 -0.31 -0.96 28.06
C ALA A 292 -0.23 -0.81 29.59
N LEU A 293 0.43 0.24 30.09
CA LEU A 293 0.55 0.52 31.52
C LEU A 293 -0.83 0.79 32.17
N SER A 294 -1.72 1.49 31.46
CA SER A 294 -3.09 1.71 31.94
C SER A 294 -3.88 0.40 32.02
N LEU A 295 -3.74 -0.50 31.03
CA LEU A 295 -4.41 -1.81 31.04
C LEU A 295 -3.84 -2.75 32.11
N LEU A 296 -2.54 -2.66 32.40
CA LEU A 296 -1.88 -3.40 33.47
C LEU A 296 -2.23 -2.87 34.86
N GLY A 297 -2.96 -1.72 34.96
CA GLY A 297 -3.40 -1.14 36.22
C GLY A 297 -2.36 -0.25 36.91
N ALA A 298 -1.29 0.16 36.21
CA ALA A 298 -0.28 1.05 36.77
C ALA A 298 -0.87 2.43 37.13
N PHE A 299 -1.83 2.90 36.33
CA PHE A 299 -2.62 4.10 36.60
C PHE A 299 -3.99 3.99 35.95
N GLU A 300 -5.00 4.50 36.60
CA GLU A 300 -6.30 4.70 35.99
C GLU A 300 -6.32 6.09 35.32
N ILE A 301 -6.60 6.15 34.05
CA ILE A 301 -6.83 7.42 33.35
C ILE A 301 -8.18 7.95 33.82
N ARG A 302 -8.16 8.59 35.04
CA ARG A 302 -9.32 9.31 35.53
C ARG A 302 -9.30 10.70 34.90
N LEU A 303 -10.10 10.87 33.87
CA LEU A 303 -10.37 12.22 33.38
C LEU A 303 -10.87 13.09 34.52
N PRO A 304 -10.36 14.34 34.69
CA PRO A 304 -10.81 15.24 35.71
C PRO A 304 -12.34 15.32 35.71
N SER A 305 -12.95 15.12 36.90
CA SER A 305 -14.41 15.09 37.05
C SER A 305 -15.10 16.33 36.47
N ALA A 306 -14.41 17.47 36.44
CA ALA A 306 -14.88 18.71 35.85
C ALA A 306 -15.00 18.62 34.30
N LEU A 307 -14.06 17.92 33.63
CA LEU A 307 -14.07 17.70 32.17
C LEU A 307 -15.12 16.65 31.84
N LEU A 308 -15.19 15.55 32.58
CA LEU A 308 -16.24 14.55 32.47
C LEU A 308 -17.62 15.17 32.66
N THR A 309 -17.81 16.03 33.67
CA THR A 309 -19.07 16.70 33.92
C THR A 309 -19.43 17.71 32.84
N ARG A 310 -18.47 18.38 32.22
CA ARG A 310 -18.70 19.26 31.07
C ARG A 310 -19.04 18.48 29.79
N LEU A 311 -18.30 17.42 29.50
CA LEU A 311 -18.59 16.51 28.39
C LEU A 311 -19.90 15.76 28.61
N ASP A 312 -20.19 15.31 29.82
CA ASP A 312 -21.42 14.63 30.22
C ASP A 312 -22.64 15.58 30.17
N ARG A 313 -22.46 16.85 30.53
CA ARG A 313 -23.50 17.88 30.33
C ARG A 313 -23.72 18.20 28.86
N ALA A 314 -22.65 18.24 28.04
CA ALA A 314 -22.77 18.41 26.61
C ALA A 314 -23.41 17.18 25.94
N SER A 315 -23.15 15.96 26.46
CA SER A 315 -23.74 14.72 25.97
C SER A 315 -25.12 14.43 26.55
N ARG A 316 -25.43 14.90 27.80
CA ARG A 316 -26.77 14.84 28.40
C ARG A 316 -27.76 15.79 27.75
N GLY A 317 -27.31 16.76 26.97
CA GLY A 317 -28.13 17.53 26.03
C GLY A 317 -28.83 16.68 24.96
N GLY A 318 -28.72 15.34 25.09
CA GLY A 318 -29.55 14.31 24.45
C GLY A 318 -29.79 14.51 22.96
N GLY A 319 -28.75 14.58 22.15
CA GLY A 319 -28.92 14.77 20.71
C GLY A 319 -27.88 14.03 19.88
N LEU A 320 -28.11 14.00 18.58
CA LEU A 320 -27.22 13.51 17.53
C LEU A 320 -25.77 13.97 17.67
N ALA A 321 -25.56 15.20 18.20
CA ALA A 321 -24.25 15.79 18.40
C ALA A 321 -23.38 15.01 19.40
N GLY A 322 -23.94 14.51 20.52
CA GLY A 322 -23.19 13.71 21.49
C GLY A 322 -22.76 12.35 20.94
N THR A 323 -23.63 11.72 20.16
CA THR A 323 -23.33 10.43 19.51
C THR A 323 -22.29 10.60 18.39
N MET A 324 -22.36 11.70 17.63
CA MET A 324 -21.34 12.03 16.63
C MET A 324 -19.96 12.34 17.27
N LEU A 325 -19.96 13.10 18.37
CA LEU A 325 -18.71 13.42 19.07
C LEU A 325 -18.03 12.17 19.62
N MET A 326 -18.82 11.20 20.11
CA MET A 326 -18.30 9.90 20.56
C MET A 326 -17.72 9.09 19.40
N GLY A 327 -18.39 9.09 18.22
CA GLY A 327 -17.86 8.47 17.01
C GLY A 327 -16.55 9.13 16.53
N LEU A 328 -16.46 10.46 16.65
CA LEU A 328 -15.24 11.22 16.35
C LEU A 328 -14.07 10.81 17.26
N THR A 329 -14.30 10.79 18.57
CA THR A 329 -13.28 10.41 19.56
C THR A 329 -12.82 8.97 19.36
N PHE A 330 -13.77 8.07 19.08
CA PHE A 330 -13.46 6.67 18.75
C PHE A 330 -12.58 6.57 17.49
N SER A 331 -12.96 7.25 16.40
CA SER A 331 -12.23 7.21 15.14
C SER A 331 -10.82 7.76 15.28
N LEU A 332 -10.65 8.88 16.00
CA LEU A 332 -9.34 9.49 16.22
C LEU A 332 -8.40 8.58 17.05
N THR A 333 -8.94 7.93 18.09
CA THR A 333 -8.17 7.00 18.93
C THR A 333 -7.82 5.72 18.16
N ALA A 334 -8.76 5.17 17.40
CA ALA A 334 -8.57 3.95 16.63
C ALA A 334 -7.62 4.15 15.44
N PHE A 335 -7.56 5.36 14.86
CA PHE A 335 -6.73 5.65 13.68
C PHE A 335 -5.25 5.40 13.93
N ALA A 336 -4.74 5.74 15.12
CA ALA A 336 -3.34 5.52 15.48
C ALA A 336 -2.94 4.03 15.41
N CYS A 337 -3.85 3.11 15.76
CA CYS A 337 -3.57 1.67 15.80
C CYS A 337 -3.89 0.95 14.48
N VAL A 338 -4.79 1.51 13.71
CA VAL A 338 -5.27 0.93 12.45
C VAL A 338 -4.47 1.47 11.25
N GLY A 339 -3.72 2.56 11.45
CA GLY A 339 -2.90 3.21 10.43
C GLY A 339 -2.06 2.26 9.56
N PRO A 340 -1.30 1.31 10.14
CA PRO A 340 -0.52 0.34 9.37
C PRO A 340 -1.37 -0.54 8.43
N PHE A 341 -2.58 -0.95 8.86
CA PHE A 341 -3.50 -1.74 8.04
C PHE A 341 -4.11 -0.90 6.92
N VAL A 342 -4.47 0.34 7.22
CA VAL A 342 -4.96 1.31 6.25
C VAL A 342 -3.88 1.61 5.22
N GLY A 343 -2.62 1.79 5.65
CA GLY A 343 -1.48 2.01 4.78
C GLY A 343 -1.27 0.89 3.76
N THR A 344 -1.33 -0.37 4.20
CA THR A 344 -1.20 -1.53 3.29
C THR A 344 -2.37 -1.64 2.31
N LEU A 345 -3.60 -1.38 2.76
CA LEU A 345 -4.79 -1.39 1.92
C LEU A 345 -4.73 -0.28 0.85
N LEU A 346 -4.30 0.92 1.25
CA LEU A 346 -4.13 2.05 0.35
C LEU A 346 -3.01 1.79 -0.66
N ALA A 347 -1.86 1.28 -0.24
CA ALA A 347 -0.76 0.95 -1.13
C ALA A 347 -1.19 -0.09 -2.19
N ALA A 348 -1.94 -1.13 -1.80
CA ALA A 348 -2.48 -2.13 -2.72
C ALA A 348 -3.49 -1.54 -3.70
N SER A 349 -4.33 -0.59 -3.27
CA SER A 349 -5.39 0.01 -4.09
C SER A 349 -4.86 1.11 -5.02
N LEU A 350 -3.79 1.81 -4.65
CA LEU A 350 -3.16 2.86 -5.46
C LEU A 350 -2.48 2.29 -6.71
N ALA A 351 -1.97 1.06 -6.64
CA ALA A 351 -1.39 0.36 -7.80
C ALA A 351 -2.40 0.19 -8.95
N GLU A 352 -3.70 0.13 -8.64
CA GLU A 352 -4.77 -0.03 -9.62
C GLU A 352 -5.42 1.30 -10.06
N GLY A 353 -5.21 2.39 -9.32
CA GLY A 353 -5.70 3.74 -9.63
C GLY A 353 -7.22 3.94 -9.51
N GLY A 354 -7.69 5.18 -9.76
CA GLY A 354 -9.10 5.52 -9.81
C GLY A 354 -9.83 5.57 -8.45
N TRP A 355 -11.05 5.06 -8.37
CA TRP A 355 -11.93 5.10 -7.19
C TRP A 355 -11.68 3.99 -6.17
N LYS A 356 -10.83 3.02 -6.50
CA LYS A 356 -10.57 1.84 -5.65
C LYS A 356 -10.05 2.19 -4.25
N PRO A 357 -9.14 3.16 -4.04
CA PRO A 357 -8.73 3.57 -2.71
C PRO A 357 -9.89 4.05 -1.84
N ALA A 358 -10.78 4.87 -2.41
CA ALA A 358 -11.93 5.38 -1.68
C ALA A 358 -12.93 4.27 -1.32
N LEU A 359 -13.19 3.35 -2.25
CA LEU A 359 -14.04 2.19 -2.01
C LEU A 359 -13.44 1.21 -0.99
N GLY A 360 -12.11 1.02 -1.03
CA GLY A 360 -11.39 0.21 -0.05
C GLY A 360 -11.49 0.79 1.37
N MET A 361 -11.29 2.10 1.51
CA MET A 361 -11.45 2.81 2.77
C MET A 361 -12.88 2.76 3.30
N LEU A 362 -13.86 2.91 2.41
CA LEU A 362 -15.27 2.78 2.75
C LEU A 362 -15.60 1.36 3.23
N GLY A 363 -15.17 0.33 2.49
CA GLY A 363 -15.37 -1.08 2.87
C GLY A 363 -14.74 -1.42 4.22
N PHE A 364 -13.52 -0.93 4.47
CA PHE A 364 -12.83 -1.05 5.75
C PHE A 364 -13.61 -0.36 6.88
N ALA A 365 -14.03 0.89 6.69
CA ALA A 365 -14.75 1.65 7.70
C ALA A 365 -16.12 1.04 8.04
N VAL A 366 -16.82 0.48 7.04
CA VAL A 366 -18.06 -0.27 7.23
C VAL A 366 -17.81 -1.56 8.03
N GLY A 367 -16.72 -2.28 7.72
CA GLY A 367 -16.30 -3.46 8.48
C GLY A 367 -16.04 -3.15 9.95
N LEU A 368 -15.30 -2.06 10.23
CA LEU A 368 -15.00 -1.59 11.59
C LEU A 368 -16.26 -1.15 12.35
N ALA A 369 -17.18 -0.45 11.69
CA ALA A 369 -18.40 0.08 12.31
C ALA A 369 -19.47 -1.01 12.53
N SER A 370 -19.48 -2.08 11.73
CA SER A 370 -20.55 -3.07 11.72
C SER A 370 -20.83 -3.74 13.07
N PRO A 371 -19.84 -4.20 13.88
CA PRO A 371 -20.13 -4.82 15.16
C PRO A 371 -20.71 -3.85 16.19
N PHE A 372 -20.27 -2.59 16.16
CA PHE A 372 -20.84 -1.58 17.05
C PHE A 372 -22.30 -1.28 16.70
N PHE A 373 -22.65 -1.29 15.42
CA PHE A 373 -24.03 -1.19 14.98
C PHE A 373 -24.86 -2.39 15.46
N PHE A 374 -24.39 -3.62 15.28
CA PHE A 374 -25.08 -4.83 15.74
C PHE A 374 -25.21 -4.89 17.26
N LEU A 375 -24.17 -4.49 18.00
CA LEU A 375 -24.19 -4.43 19.45
C LEU A 375 -25.23 -3.43 19.96
N ALA A 376 -25.37 -2.29 19.30
CA ALA A 376 -26.37 -1.29 19.65
C ALA A 376 -27.81 -1.69 19.23
N LEU A 377 -27.93 -2.53 18.19
CA LEU A 377 -29.23 -3.04 17.71
C LEU A 377 -29.84 -4.08 18.67
N PHE A 378 -29.00 -4.88 19.36
CA PHE A 378 -29.43 -5.96 20.24
C PHE A 378 -28.96 -5.76 21.70
N PRO A 379 -29.39 -4.71 22.39
CA PRO A 379 -28.97 -4.44 23.77
C PRO A 379 -29.39 -5.57 24.74
N SER A 380 -30.49 -6.30 24.44
CA SER A 380 -30.97 -7.44 25.24
C SER A 380 -30.03 -8.64 25.19
N TYR A 381 -29.25 -8.80 24.13
CA TYR A 381 -28.24 -9.86 24.03
C TYR A 381 -27.01 -9.53 24.90
N LEU A 382 -26.66 -8.24 24.98
CA LEU A 382 -25.58 -7.75 25.85
C LEU A 382 -25.95 -7.86 27.35
N ALA A 383 -27.22 -7.67 27.71
CA ALA A 383 -27.69 -7.83 29.08
C ALA A 383 -27.56 -9.28 29.58
N ARG A 384 -27.48 -10.26 28.67
CA ARG A 384 -27.23 -11.69 28.98
C ARG A 384 -25.75 -12.05 29.07
N LEU A 385 -24.84 -11.21 28.56
CA LEU A 385 -23.42 -11.39 28.81
C LEU A 385 -23.16 -11.19 30.31
N PRO A 386 -22.41 -12.13 30.96
CA PRO A 386 -22.17 -12.02 32.40
C PRO A 386 -21.54 -10.65 32.69
N ARG A 387 -22.32 -9.84 33.45
CA ARG A 387 -21.87 -8.51 33.87
C ARG A 387 -20.59 -8.69 34.66
N SER A 388 -19.49 -8.14 34.14
CA SER A 388 -18.22 -7.85 34.82
C SER A 388 -17.81 -8.88 35.92
N GLY A 389 -17.54 -10.11 35.50
CA GLY A 389 -16.71 -11.02 36.26
C GLY A 389 -15.24 -10.83 35.92
N GLY A 390 -14.32 -11.34 36.73
CA GLY A 390 -12.85 -11.25 36.54
C GLY A 390 -12.31 -11.66 35.14
N TRP A 391 -13.15 -12.18 34.23
CA TRP A 391 -12.83 -12.48 32.85
C TRP A 391 -12.41 -11.23 32.05
N MET A 392 -13.14 -10.13 32.17
CA MET A 392 -12.85 -8.88 31.45
C MET A 392 -11.52 -8.26 31.94
N GLU A 393 -11.26 -8.31 33.24
CA GLU A 393 -9.99 -7.85 33.80
C GLU A 393 -8.82 -8.69 33.33
N ARG A 394 -8.99 -10.00 33.26
CA ARG A 394 -7.98 -10.93 32.74
C ARG A 394 -7.63 -10.61 31.29
N VAL A 395 -8.64 -10.41 30.45
CA VAL A 395 -8.42 -10.02 29.04
C VAL A 395 -7.69 -8.69 28.94
N LYS A 396 -8.05 -7.68 29.76
CA LYS A 396 -7.34 -6.39 29.79
C LYS A 396 -5.86 -6.54 30.10
N ILE A 397 -5.52 -7.33 31.13
CA ILE A 397 -4.12 -7.51 31.55
C ILE A 397 -3.32 -8.27 30.50
N VAL A 398 -3.86 -9.35 29.93
CA VAL A 398 -3.19 -10.08 28.85
C VAL A 398 -2.97 -9.19 27.63
N LEU A 399 -3.98 -8.41 27.23
CA LEU A 399 -3.84 -7.43 26.16
C LEU A 399 -2.81 -6.36 26.52
N GLY A 400 -2.73 -5.94 27.78
CA GLY A 400 -1.69 -5.01 28.25
C GLY A 400 -0.28 -5.52 27.96
N PHE A 401 0.01 -6.79 28.26
CA PHE A 401 1.29 -7.42 27.93
C PHE A 401 1.54 -7.51 26.43
N ILE A 402 0.52 -7.88 25.64
CA ILE A 402 0.63 -7.96 24.18
C ILE A 402 0.90 -6.58 23.57
N ILE A 403 0.21 -5.52 24.03
CA ILE A 403 0.42 -4.15 23.56
C ILE A 403 1.83 -3.68 23.93
N LEU A 404 2.30 -4.02 25.13
CA LEU A 404 3.65 -3.67 25.56
C LEU A 404 4.70 -4.36 24.67
N ALA A 405 4.48 -5.63 24.33
CA ALA A 405 5.34 -6.34 23.36
C ALA A 405 5.29 -5.68 21.97
N ALA A 406 4.13 -5.24 21.51
CA ALA A 406 3.99 -4.51 20.25
C ALA A 406 4.69 -3.13 20.30
N ALA A 407 4.66 -2.42 21.44
CA ALA A 407 5.37 -1.17 21.63
C ALA A 407 6.89 -1.33 21.40
N PHE A 408 7.49 -2.43 21.86
CA PHE A 408 8.91 -2.74 21.62
C PHE A 408 9.24 -2.84 20.12
N LYS A 409 8.31 -3.28 19.27
CA LYS A 409 8.50 -3.29 17.81
C LYS A 409 8.69 -1.88 17.24
N TYR A 410 7.89 -0.92 17.70
CA TYR A 410 7.99 0.47 17.26
C TYR A 410 9.23 1.16 17.84
N VAL A 411 9.58 0.88 19.10
CA VAL A 411 10.84 1.35 19.71
C VAL A 411 12.04 0.82 18.94
N SER A 412 12.02 -0.46 18.53
CA SER A 412 13.07 -1.06 17.72
C SER A 412 13.18 -0.42 16.33
N ALA A 413 12.07 0.01 15.73
CA ALA A 413 12.10 0.73 14.46
C ALA A 413 12.78 2.09 14.61
N VAL A 414 12.46 2.83 15.68
CA VAL A 414 13.11 4.12 16.03
C VAL A 414 14.60 3.93 16.29
N ASP A 415 14.96 2.95 17.10
CA ASP A 415 16.35 2.62 17.47
C ASP A 415 17.22 2.34 16.22
N LYS A 416 16.67 1.61 15.25
CA LYS A 416 17.36 1.28 14.00
C LYS A 416 17.53 2.51 13.09
N VAL A 417 16.46 3.29 12.91
CA VAL A 417 16.50 4.48 12.04
C VAL A 417 17.45 5.54 12.60
N LEU A 418 17.52 5.69 13.93
CA LEU A 418 18.43 6.62 14.60
C LEU A 418 19.84 6.05 14.82
N GLY A 419 20.06 4.76 14.51
CA GLY A 419 21.38 4.12 14.62
C GLY A 419 21.88 3.93 16.06
N TRP A 420 21.01 3.98 17.07
CA TRP A 420 21.40 3.84 18.48
C TRP A 420 21.88 2.42 18.82
N ASN A 421 21.34 1.40 18.13
CA ASN A 421 21.66 -0.02 18.34
C ASN A 421 21.54 -0.50 19.80
N VAL A 422 20.65 0.13 20.56
CA VAL A 422 20.38 -0.23 21.97
C VAL A 422 19.54 -1.50 22.03
N LEU A 423 18.55 -1.63 21.14
CA LEU A 423 17.60 -2.74 21.12
C LEU A 423 18.06 -3.82 20.13
N THR A 424 19.12 -4.55 20.49
CA THR A 424 19.61 -5.69 19.70
C THR A 424 18.56 -6.81 19.64
N ARG A 425 18.75 -7.79 18.72
CA ARG A 425 17.86 -8.96 18.58
C ARG A 425 17.67 -9.69 19.90
N GLU A 426 18.76 -9.91 20.62
CA GLU A 426 18.77 -10.64 21.88
C GLU A 426 17.94 -9.91 22.96
N ARG A 427 18.15 -8.59 23.11
CA ARG A 427 17.41 -7.76 24.09
C ARG A 427 15.93 -7.68 23.74
N PHE A 428 15.63 -7.55 22.45
CA PHE A 428 14.24 -7.51 21.96
C PHE A 428 13.52 -8.83 22.25
N LEU A 429 14.15 -9.97 21.92
CA LEU A 429 13.57 -11.29 22.17
C LEU A 429 13.47 -11.59 23.66
N ALA A 430 14.47 -11.20 24.47
CA ALA A 430 14.40 -11.33 25.93
C ALA A 430 13.20 -10.58 26.51
N ALA A 431 12.96 -9.34 26.04
CA ALA A 431 11.77 -8.58 26.47
C ALA A 431 10.47 -9.31 26.06
N TRP A 432 10.37 -9.82 24.85
CA TRP A 432 9.21 -10.57 24.40
C TRP A 432 8.98 -11.87 25.19
N ILE A 433 10.04 -12.65 25.43
CA ILE A 433 9.97 -13.88 26.24
C ILE A 433 9.43 -13.57 27.63
N VAL A 434 9.93 -12.52 28.27
CA VAL A 434 9.47 -12.09 29.59
C VAL A 434 8.01 -11.66 29.55
N LEU A 435 7.62 -10.83 28.59
CA LEU A 435 6.24 -10.30 28.52
C LEU A 435 5.22 -11.40 28.23
N PHE A 436 5.47 -12.27 27.26
CA PHE A 436 4.57 -13.40 26.96
C PHE A 436 4.61 -14.46 28.07
N GLY A 437 5.77 -14.69 28.69
CA GLY A 437 5.92 -15.54 29.86
C GLY A 437 5.09 -15.04 31.05
N LEU A 438 5.18 -13.76 31.38
CA LEU A 438 4.39 -13.14 32.44
C LEU A 438 2.88 -13.20 32.15
N ALA A 439 2.46 -12.98 30.90
CA ALA A 439 1.07 -13.12 30.49
C ALA A 439 0.55 -14.56 30.67
N GLY A 440 1.37 -15.56 30.31
CA GLY A 440 1.06 -16.98 30.51
C GLY A 440 0.98 -17.36 31.98
N LEU A 441 1.97 -16.98 32.78
CA LEU A 441 2.00 -17.21 34.24
C LEU A 441 0.82 -16.52 34.95
N TYR A 442 0.44 -15.32 34.51
CA TYR A 442 -0.75 -14.64 35.03
C TYR A 442 -2.03 -15.42 34.76
N LEU A 443 -2.24 -15.93 33.54
CA LEU A 443 -3.41 -16.74 33.22
C LEU A 443 -3.46 -18.05 34.02
N LEU A 444 -2.31 -18.66 34.30
CA LEU A 444 -2.20 -19.85 35.14
C LEU A 444 -2.41 -19.57 36.63
N GLY A 445 -2.53 -18.27 37.03
CA GLY A 445 -2.78 -17.89 38.41
C GLY A 445 -1.55 -17.84 39.31
N LEU A 446 -0.35 -17.98 38.72
CA LEU A 446 0.92 -17.88 39.46
C LEU A 446 1.31 -16.44 39.77
N LEU A 447 0.80 -15.47 38.99
CA LEU A 447 0.97 -14.05 39.26
C LEU A 447 -0.33 -13.44 39.84
N ARG A 448 -0.22 -12.80 40.98
CA ARG A 448 -1.35 -12.16 41.69
C ARG A 448 -1.52 -10.72 41.22
N LEU A 449 -2.10 -10.55 40.03
CA LEU A 449 -2.55 -9.25 39.52
C LEU A 449 -4.08 -9.15 39.61
N PRO A 450 -4.68 -7.96 39.52
CA PRO A 450 -6.14 -7.78 39.51
C PRO A 450 -6.84 -8.75 38.56
N GLY A 451 -8.03 -9.26 38.90
CA GLY A 451 -8.83 -10.18 38.09
C GLY A 451 -8.62 -11.67 38.35
N VAL A 452 -7.63 -12.07 39.14
CA VAL A 452 -7.42 -13.47 39.57
C VAL A 452 -7.69 -13.58 41.06
N LYS A 453 -8.74 -14.36 41.40
CA LYS A 453 -9.03 -14.68 42.83
C LYS A 453 -8.15 -15.86 43.26
N PRO A 454 -7.68 -15.89 44.55
CA PRO A 454 -6.77 -16.93 45.03
C PRO A 454 -7.29 -18.36 44.89
N ASP A 455 -8.62 -18.56 45.02
CA ASP A 455 -9.27 -19.85 45.11
C ASP A 455 -10.14 -20.19 43.87
N GLU A 456 -9.92 -19.50 42.76
CA GLU A 456 -10.70 -19.74 41.54
C GLU A 456 -10.14 -20.95 40.78
N PRO A 457 -10.94 -22.00 40.49
CA PRO A 457 -10.47 -23.14 39.73
C PRO A 457 -10.04 -22.76 38.31
N LEU A 458 -8.94 -23.35 37.85
CA LEU A 458 -8.44 -23.14 36.51
C LEU A 458 -9.41 -23.77 35.50
N GLY A 459 -10.15 -22.93 34.77
CA GLY A 459 -10.95 -23.41 33.64
C GLY A 459 -10.07 -23.84 32.46
N LEU A 460 -10.53 -24.82 31.67
CA LEU A 460 -9.79 -25.37 30.52
C LEU A 460 -9.30 -24.31 29.54
N VAL A 461 -10.15 -23.35 29.18
CA VAL A 461 -9.78 -22.25 28.25
C VAL A 461 -8.61 -21.45 28.81
N ARG A 462 -8.63 -21.15 30.10
CA ARG A 462 -7.60 -20.38 30.78
C ARG A 462 -6.28 -21.15 30.83
N LEU A 463 -6.35 -22.47 31.10
CA LEU A 463 -5.19 -23.37 31.10
C LEU A 463 -4.55 -23.43 29.70
N PHE A 464 -5.35 -23.71 28.64
CA PHE A 464 -4.81 -23.81 27.28
C PHE A 464 -4.26 -22.49 26.75
N THR A 465 -4.92 -21.36 27.01
CA THR A 465 -4.42 -20.05 26.59
C THR A 465 -3.12 -19.67 27.30
N GLY A 466 -3.04 -19.92 28.62
CA GLY A 466 -1.83 -19.70 29.40
C GLY A 466 -0.66 -20.57 28.93
N ALA A 467 -0.93 -21.88 28.71
CA ALA A 467 0.06 -22.81 28.19
C ALA A 467 0.52 -22.41 26.76
N ALA A 468 -0.38 -22.00 25.90
CA ALA A 468 -0.03 -21.52 24.55
C ALA A 468 0.90 -20.30 24.57
N LEU A 469 0.66 -19.33 25.47
CA LEU A 469 1.53 -18.17 25.64
C LEU A 469 2.92 -18.54 26.17
N LEU A 470 2.99 -19.54 27.07
CA LEU A 470 4.28 -20.04 27.56
C LEU A 470 5.05 -20.80 26.48
N VAL A 471 4.38 -21.66 25.71
CA VAL A 471 4.97 -22.36 24.55
C VAL A 471 5.47 -21.34 23.53
N PHE A 472 4.70 -20.29 23.25
CA PHE A 472 5.13 -19.22 22.38
C PHE A 472 6.37 -18.51 22.93
N ALA A 473 6.40 -18.15 24.20
CA ALA A 473 7.55 -17.52 24.83
C ALA A 473 8.82 -18.41 24.75
N VAL A 474 8.69 -19.72 25.02
CA VAL A 474 9.80 -20.67 24.91
C VAL A 474 10.26 -20.84 23.46
N SER A 475 9.34 -20.81 22.48
CA SER A 475 9.68 -20.94 21.06
C SER A 475 10.52 -19.77 20.51
N LEU A 476 10.59 -18.65 21.22
CA LEU A 476 11.45 -17.50 20.87
C LEU A 476 12.90 -17.67 21.33
N ILE A 477 13.19 -18.59 22.27
CA ILE A 477 14.53 -18.78 22.84
C ILE A 477 15.58 -19.10 21.77
N PRO A 478 15.36 -20.02 20.81
CA PRO A 478 16.34 -20.27 19.74
C PRO A 478 16.74 -19.02 18.96
N GLY A 479 15.79 -18.07 18.79
CA GLY A 479 16.04 -16.81 18.10
C GLY A 479 17.07 -15.90 18.78
N MET A 480 17.24 -16.00 20.12
CA MET A 480 18.27 -15.27 20.86
C MET A 480 19.70 -15.76 20.53
N PHE A 481 19.82 -17.03 20.12
CA PHE A 481 21.09 -17.64 19.76
C PHE A 481 21.30 -17.71 18.24
N GLY A 482 20.62 -16.83 17.48
CA GLY A 482 20.74 -16.76 16.02
C GLY A 482 19.91 -17.79 15.25
N GLY A 483 19.08 -18.61 15.94
CA GLY A 483 18.15 -19.54 15.31
C GLY A 483 17.09 -18.82 14.48
N ARG A 484 16.60 -19.48 13.42
CA ARG A 484 15.51 -18.95 12.57
C ARG A 484 14.19 -19.08 13.30
N LEU A 485 13.41 -18.01 13.26
CA LEU A 485 12.06 -17.94 13.83
C LEU A 485 10.96 -18.02 12.75
N GLY A 486 11.33 -18.26 11.49
CA GLY A 486 10.40 -18.35 10.37
C GLY A 486 9.67 -17.03 10.10
N GLU A 487 8.34 -17.04 10.12
CA GLU A 487 7.53 -15.83 9.87
C GLU A 487 7.77 -14.72 10.90
N LEU A 488 8.19 -15.07 12.13
CA LEU A 488 8.46 -14.08 13.18
C LEU A 488 9.74 -13.27 12.94
N ASP A 489 10.67 -13.76 12.13
CA ASP A 489 11.89 -13.02 11.76
C ASP A 489 11.58 -11.68 11.07
N ALA A 490 10.42 -11.56 10.44
CA ALA A 490 9.94 -10.32 9.85
C ALA A 490 9.69 -9.19 10.87
N PHE A 491 9.40 -9.54 12.13
CA PHE A 491 9.04 -8.59 13.19
C PHE A 491 10.16 -8.33 14.17
N VAL A 492 11.18 -9.18 14.18
CA VAL A 492 12.32 -9.15 15.10
C VAL A 492 13.49 -8.42 14.43
N PRO A 493 14.32 -7.67 15.19
CA PRO A 493 15.57 -7.12 14.66
C PRO A 493 16.43 -8.20 14.00
N PRO A 494 17.17 -7.88 12.91
CA PRO A 494 18.15 -8.80 12.36
C PRO A 494 19.25 -9.10 13.40
N PRO A 495 19.92 -10.24 13.31
CA PRO A 495 21.07 -10.55 14.17
C PRO A 495 22.14 -9.46 14.06
N SER A 496 22.72 -9.07 15.19
CA SER A 496 23.86 -8.15 15.22
C SER A 496 25.13 -8.86 14.73
N GLU A 497 26.05 -8.11 14.09
CA GLU A 497 27.34 -8.65 13.64
C GLU A 497 28.22 -9.21 14.80
N SER A 498 27.87 -8.87 16.05
CA SER A 498 28.50 -9.36 17.28
C SER A 498 27.91 -10.66 17.83
N SER A 499 26.84 -11.19 17.22
CA SER A 499 26.26 -12.48 17.61
C SER A 499 27.22 -13.60 17.21
N LEU A 500 27.40 -14.57 18.09
CA LEU A 500 28.27 -15.75 18.01
C LEU A 500 28.80 -16.15 16.62
N PRO A 501 30.12 -16.58 16.51
CA PRO A 501 30.68 -17.05 15.25
C PRO A 501 29.83 -18.18 14.66
N GLY A 502 29.22 -17.95 13.50
CA GLY A 502 28.31 -18.89 12.82
C GLY A 502 26.87 -18.44 12.69
N ALA A 503 26.43 -17.39 13.36
CA ALA A 503 25.06 -16.85 13.31
C ALA A 503 24.92 -15.62 12.39
N SER A 504 25.59 -15.63 11.22
CA SER A 504 25.40 -14.55 10.24
C SER A 504 23.98 -14.58 9.70
N ALA A 505 23.23 -13.50 9.87
CA ALA A 505 21.88 -13.34 9.34
C ALA A 505 21.79 -13.55 7.82
N ASP A 506 22.90 -13.40 7.13
CA ASP A 506 23.03 -13.38 5.69
C ASP A 506 23.63 -14.67 5.11
N GLY A 507 23.66 -15.78 5.86
CA GLY A 507 24.22 -17.05 5.38
C GLY A 507 25.74 -16.98 5.07
N GLY A 508 26.47 -16.05 5.70
CA GLY A 508 27.89 -15.81 5.43
C GLY A 508 28.18 -14.87 4.25
N LEU A 509 27.15 -14.34 3.60
CA LEU A 509 27.28 -13.41 2.46
C LEU A 509 27.69 -12.02 2.96
N ARG A 510 28.75 -11.46 2.40
CA ARG A 510 29.18 -10.10 2.70
C ARG A 510 28.39 -9.10 1.83
N TRP A 511 27.70 -8.16 2.46
CA TRP A 511 26.92 -7.12 1.79
C TRP A 511 27.59 -5.74 1.96
N MET A 512 27.65 -4.97 0.87
CA MET A 512 28.01 -3.57 0.92
C MET A 512 26.74 -2.77 1.27
N LYS A 513 26.83 -1.84 2.25
CA LYS A 513 25.68 -1.07 2.72
C LYS A 513 25.81 0.39 2.32
N ASN A 514 24.84 0.92 1.56
CA ASN A 514 24.79 2.32 1.11
C ASN A 514 26.03 2.80 0.33
N GLN A 515 26.74 1.87 -0.33
CA GLN A 515 28.02 2.13 -1.04
C GLN A 515 27.84 1.85 -2.55
N TYR A 516 26.96 2.62 -3.20
CA TYR A 516 26.60 2.37 -4.60
C TYR A 516 27.81 2.48 -5.55
N GLN A 517 28.60 3.55 -5.42
CA GLN A 517 29.74 3.79 -6.33
C GLN A 517 30.86 2.78 -6.14
N GLU A 518 31.14 2.42 -4.90
CA GLU A 518 32.16 1.42 -4.56
C GLU A 518 31.75 0.02 -5.04
N ALA A 519 30.47 -0.32 -4.96
CA ALA A 519 29.95 -1.58 -5.47
C ALA A 519 30.09 -1.68 -6.98
N LEU A 520 29.83 -0.60 -7.72
CA LEU A 520 30.05 -0.54 -9.16
C LEU A 520 31.53 -0.62 -9.55
N ALA A 521 32.40 0.05 -8.79
CA ALA A 521 33.84 -0.04 -9.01
C ALA A 521 34.34 -1.49 -8.83
N LEU A 522 33.89 -2.14 -7.75
CA LEU A 522 34.22 -3.54 -7.47
C LEU A 522 33.66 -4.47 -8.56
N ALA A 523 32.44 -4.23 -9.02
CA ALA A 523 31.81 -5.02 -10.08
C ALA A 523 32.60 -4.95 -11.40
N ARG A 524 33.09 -3.76 -11.77
CA ARG A 524 33.95 -3.57 -12.94
C ARG A 524 35.30 -4.29 -12.78
N GLN A 525 35.88 -4.26 -11.57
CA GLN A 525 37.14 -4.92 -11.28
C GLN A 525 37.03 -6.46 -11.31
N GLU A 526 35.93 -7.00 -10.74
CA GLU A 526 35.70 -8.45 -10.67
C GLU A 526 35.00 -9.02 -11.92
N GLY A 527 34.49 -8.17 -12.80
CA GLY A 527 33.69 -8.58 -13.96
C GLY A 527 32.35 -9.23 -13.59
N LYS A 528 31.85 -8.98 -12.35
CA LYS A 528 30.63 -9.56 -11.82
C LYS A 528 29.45 -8.57 -11.91
N PRO A 529 28.22 -9.04 -12.15
CA PRO A 529 27.06 -8.18 -12.04
C PRO A 529 26.79 -7.76 -10.60
N VAL A 530 26.11 -6.62 -10.42
CA VAL A 530 25.71 -6.10 -9.12
C VAL A 530 24.26 -6.52 -8.83
N PHE A 531 24.05 -7.17 -7.70
CA PHE A 531 22.73 -7.41 -7.14
C PHE A 531 22.42 -6.32 -6.13
N ILE A 532 21.43 -5.47 -6.44
CA ILE A 532 20.98 -4.40 -5.56
C ILE A 532 19.71 -4.83 -4.85
N SER A 533 19.70 -4.69 -3.53
CA SER A 533 18.54 -4.83 -2.67
C SER A 533 18.15 -3.45 -2.12
N PHE A 534 17.15 -2.81 -2.71
CA PHE A 534 16.51 -1.64 -2.09
C PHE A 534 15.67 -2.10 -0.92
N THR A 535 16.03 -1.68 0.26
CA THR A 535 15.56 -2.19 1.54
C THR A 535 15.24 -1.06 2.50
N GLY A 536 14.72 -1.41 3.68
CA GLY A 536 14.41 -0.44 4.72
C GLY A 536 14.69 -0.96 6.12
N TYR A 537 15.00 -0.05 7.03
CA TYR A 537 15.19 -0.33 8.46
C TYR A 537 13.90 -0.82 9.13
N ALA A 538 12.75 -0.24 8.75
CA ALA A 538 11.44 -0.60 9.27
C ALA A 538 10.66 -1.59 8.39
N CYS A 539 11.18 -1.96 7.23
CA CYS A 539 10.51 -2.78 6.23
C CYS A 539 10.42 -4.25 6.66
N THR A 540 9.25 -4.68 7.12
CA THR A 540 8.98 -6.05 7.57
C THR A 540 9.20 -7.09 6.46
N ASN A 541 8.74 -6.81 5.22
CA ASN A 541 8.91 -7.69 4.07
C ASN A 541 10.39 -7.86 3.69
N CYS A 542 11.19 -6.79 3.82
CA CYS A 542 12.62 -6.82 3.54
C CYS A 542 13.34 -7.72 4.55
N GLN A 543 12.99 -7.62 5.83
CA GLN A 543 13.56 -8.45 6.88
C GLN A 543 13.20 -9.93 6.66
N TRP A 544 11.96 -10.20 6.25
CA TRP A 544 11.56 -11.56 5.92
C TRP A 544 12.39 -12.16 4.78
N MET A 545 12.59 -11.40 3.70
CA MET A 545 13.40 -11.85 2.55
C MET A 545 14.84 -12.14 2.96
N LYS A 546 15.45 -11.28 3.78
CA LYS A 546 16.81 -11.49 4.30
C LYS A 546 16.91 -12.75 5.15
N ALA A 547 15.99 -12.95 6.09
CA ALA A 547 16.05 -14.05 7.03
C ALA A 547 15.63 -15.41 6.42
N ASN A 548 14.70 -15.42 5.48
CA ASN A 548 14.06 -16.66 5.01
C ASN A 548 14.31 -16.99 3.54
N MET A 549 14.65 -15.99 2.69
CA MET A 549 14.93 -16.22 1.27
C MET A 549 16.44 -16.25 0.99
N PHE A 550 17.19 -15.21 1.37
CA PHE A 550 18.60 -15.10 1.03
C PHE A 550 19.48 -16.13 1.74
N THR A 551 19.03 -16.66 2.86
CA THR A 551 19.71 -17.70 3.64
C THR A 551 19.48 -19.12 3.12
N ARG A 552 18.65 -19.32 2.09
CA ARG A 552 18.48 -20.64 1.46
C ARG A 552 19.72 -21.02 0.67
N PRO A 553 20.23 -22.27 0.79
CA PRO A 553 21.49 -22.66 0.17
C PRO A 553 21.54 -22.39 -1.34
N GLU A 554 20.46 -22.68 -2.05
CA GLU A 554 20.34 -22.48 -3.49
C GLU A 554 20.38 -20.99 -3.89
N ILE A 555 19.77 -20.11 -3.07
CA ILE A 555 19.77 -18.66 -3.30
C ILE A 555 21.10 -18.05 -2.88
N ALA A 556 21.64 -18.46 -1.72
CA ALA A 556 22.93 -17.99 -1.22
C ALA A 556 24.05 -18.28 -2.22
N SER A 557 24.14 -19.52 -2.73
CA SER A 557 25.12 -19.91 -3.75
C SER A 557 24.96 -19.11 -5.07
N ALA A 558 23.72 -18.79 -5.45
CA ALA A 558 23.49 -17.92 -6.61
C ALA A 558 23.97 -16.49 -6.33
N LEU A 559 23.68 -15.95 -5.14
CA LEU A 559 24.07 -14.59 -4.74
C LEU A 559 25.61 -14.42 -4.58
N GLU A 560 26.37 -15.47 -4.33
CA GLU A 560 27.85 -15.41 -4.30
C GLU A 560 28.47 -14.96 -5.63
N LYS A 561 27.77 -15.17 -6.72
CA LYS A 561 28.21 -14.79 -8.07
C LYS A 561 28.05 -13.30 -8.37
N PHE A 562 27.44 -12.53 -7.47
CA PHE A 562 27.19 -11.11 -7.60
C PHE A 562 28.01 -10.27 -6.60
N VAL A 563 28.28 -9.03 -6.96
CA VAL A 563 28.57 -7.98 -5.99
C VAL A 563 27.25 -7.59 -5.32
N ARG A 564 27.14 -7.80 -4.03
CA ARG A 564 25.89 -7.64 -3.27
C ARG A 564 25.84 -6.28 -2.59
N LEU A 565 24.81 -5.53 -2.89
CA LEU A 565 24.60 -4.16 -2.41
C LEU A 565 23.24 -4.00 -1.78
N GLU A 566 23.20 -3.49 -0.56
CA GLU A 566 21.98 -3.03 0.13
C GLU A 566 21.91 -1.53 0.14
N LEU A 567 20.80 -0.98 -0.37
CA LEU A 567 20.51 0.44 -0.34
C LEU A 567 19.29 0.67 0.55
N TYR A 568 19.51 1.29 1.70
CA TYR A 568 18.44 1.67 2.61
C TYR A 568 17.78 2.95 2.12
N THR A 569 16.44 2.97 2.04
CA THR A 569 15.66 4.07 1.43
C THR A 569 14.64 4.69 2.38
N ASP A 570 14.50 4.17 3.60
CA ASP A 570 13.52 4.62 4.58
C ASP A 570 14.17 5.27 5.82
N GLY A 571 15.48 5.48 5.82
CA GLY A 571 16.20 6.17 6.88
C GLY A 571 16.02 7.69 6.84
N ALA A 572 16.38 8.34 7.94
CA ALA A 572 16.40 9.81 8.04
C ALA A 572 17.78 10.42 7.70
N ASP A 573 18.73 9.60 7.27
CA ASP A 573 20.10 9.96 6.93
C ASP A 573 20.21 10.38 5.45
N PRO A 574 21.18 11.24 5.09
CA PRO A 574 21.37 11.70 3.71
C PRO A 574 21.58 10.57 2.70
N ALA A 575 22.24 9.47 3.10
CA ALA A 575 22.46 8.32 2.24
C ALA A 575 21.15 7.63 1.88
N SER A 576 20.21 7.53 2.81
CA SER A 576 18.87 6.98 2.54
C SER A 576 18.07 7.84 1.57
N GLU A 577 18.17 9.17 1.67
CA GLU A 577 17.54 10.08 0.70
C GLU A 577 18.15 9.92 -0.70
N GLU A 578 19.48 9.81 -0.79
CA GLU A 578 20.17 9.60 -2.06
C GLU A 578 19.78 8.27 -2.70
N ASN A 579 19.74 7.19 -1.91
CA ASN A 579 19.31 5.87 -2.35
C ASN A 579 17.86 5.88 -2.83
N GLN A 580 16.97 6.61 -2.14
CA GLN A 580 15.58 6.76 -2.54
C GLN A 580 15.47 7.51 -3.88
N ARG A 581 16.20 8.61 -4.04
CA ARG A 581 16.26 9.36 -5.31
C ARG A 581 16.80 8.48 -6.44
N LEU A 582 17.84 7.67 -6.17
CA LEU A 582 18.39 6.72 -7.13
C LEU A 582 17.32 5.69 -7.53
N GLN A 583 16.61 5.12 -6.56
CA GLN A 583 15.55 4.15 -6.81
C GLN A 583 14.41 4.77 -7.63
N GLU A 584 13.97 5.97 -7.25
CA GLU A 584 12.89 6.67 -7.93
C GLU A 584 13.27 7.09 -9.35
N SER A 585 14.44 7.70 -9.53
CA SER A 585 14.89 8.18 -10.84
C SER A 585 15.15 7.05 -11.82
N ARG A 586 15.76 5.96 -11.37
CA ARG A 586 16.21 4.86 -12.25
C ARG A 586 15.17 3.78 -12.44
N PHE A 587 14.44 3.41 -11.38
CA PHE A 587 13.49 2.29 -11.40
C PHE A 587 12.03 2.74 -11.27
N ARG A 588 11.78 4.06 -11.09
CA ARG A 588 10.44 4.69 -11.00
C ARG A 588 9.54 4.08 -9.95
N THR A 589 10.13 3.62 -8.88
CA THR A 589 9.42 3.06 -7.75
C THR A 589 10.14 3.45 -6.47
N VAL A 590 9.38 3.65 -5.40
CA VAL A 590 9.88 3.78 -4.02
C VAL A 590 9.45 2.59 -3.17
N ALA A 591 8.77 1.62 -3.79
CA ALA A 591 8.31 0.42 -3.09
C ALA A 591 9.49 -0.45 -2.68
N ILE A 592 9.48 -0.94 -1.46
CA ILE A 592 10.46 -1.88 -0.91
C ILE A 592 9.75 -3.12 -0.32
N PRO A 593 10.36 -4.30 -0.41
CA PRO A 593 11.64 -4.61 -1.04
C PRO A 593 11.58 -4.52 -2.58
N TYR A 594 12.66 -4.05 -3.17
CA TYR A 594 12.83 -4.03 -4.61
C TYR A 594 14.25 -4.47 -4.95
N TYR A 595 14.39 -5.34 -5.94
CA TYR A 595 15.67 -5.93 -6.32
C TYR A 595 15.99 -5.59 -7.77
N ALA A 596 17.24 -5.29 -8.03
CA ALA A 596 17.72 -5.01 -9.37
C ALA A 596 19.07 -5.71 -9.61
N ILE A 597 19.28 -6.22 -10.81
CA ILE A 597 20.55 -6.75 -11.27
C ILE A 597 21.09 -5.80 -12.33
N LEU A 598 22.29 -5.29 -12.10
CA LEU A 598 23.00 -4.43 -13.05
C LEU A 598 24.23 -5.15 -13.61
N SER A 599 24.53 -4.89 -14.89
CA SER A 599 25.85 -5.23 -15.45
C SER A 599 26.96 -4.35 -14.84
N PRO A 600 28.24 -4.71 -14.99
CA PRO A 600 29.36 -3.85 -14.60
C PRO A 600 29.34 -2.46 -15.26
N ASP A 601 28.70 -2.35 -16.44
CA ASP A 601 28.50 -1.10 -17.19
C ASP A 601 27.19 -0.36 -16.78
N GLU A 602 26.64 -0.68 -15.61
CA GLU A 602 25.41 -0.08 -15.07
C GLU A 602 24.13 -0.29 -15.88
N LYS A 603 24.09 -1.22 -16.83
CA LYS A 603 22.84 -1.54 -17.55
C LYS A 603 21.96 -2.43 -16.69
N VAL A 604 20.67 -2.12 -16.62
CA VAL A 604 19.68 -2.94 -15.91
C VAL A 604 19.46 -4.24 -16.69
N ILE A 605 19.81 -5.38 -16.08
CA ILE A 605 19.60 -6.71 -16.65
C ILE A 605 18.20 -7.20 -16.29
N ALA A 606 17.84 -7.13 -15.00
CA ALA A 606 16.56 -7.62 -14.50
C ALA A 606 16.13 -6.86 -13.25
N THR A 607 14.84 -6.88 -12.95
CA THR A 607 14.27 -6.31 -11.74
C THR A 607 13.22 -7.23 -11.15
N PHE A 608 13.09 -7.19 -9.82
CA PHE A 608 12.10 -7.98 -9.07
C PHE A 608 11.51 -7.12 -7.96
N ALA A 609 10.18 -7.00 -7.93
CA ALA A 609 9.47 -6.17 -6.96
C ALA A 609 8.74 -7.01 -5.92
N GLY A 610 8.85 -6.61 -4.65
CA GLY A 610 8.07 -7.16 -3.55
C GLY A 610 8.62 -8.44 -2.93
N LEU A 611 7.82 -8.98 -2.00
CA LEU A 611 8.09 -10.23 -1.30
C LEU A 611 7.69 -11.43 -2.16
N THR A 612 8.51 -12.46 -2.19
CA THR A 612 8.10 -13.80 -2.66
C THR A 612 8.45 -14.87 -1.63
N ARG A 613 7.57 -15.86 -1.50
CA ARG A 613 7.81 -17.06 -0.69
C ARG A 613 8.28 -18.25 -1.52
N ASP A 614 8.24 -18.09 -2.84
CA ASP A 614 8.64 -19.10 -3.82
C ASP A 614 10.13 -18.93 -4.18
N PRO A 615 11.00 -19.88 -3.76
CA PRO A 615 12.43 -19.81 -4.04
C PRO A 615 12.76 -20.01 -5.52
N GLU A 616 12.02 -20.86 -6.23
CA GLU A 616 12.25 -21.09 -7.67
C GLU A 616 12.01 -19.83 -8.49
N ARG A 617 10.99 -19.08 -8.12
CA ARG A 617 10.68 -17.80 -8.73
C ARG A 617 11.79 -16.76 -8.51
N PHE A 618 12.36 -16.72 -7.30
CA PHE A 618 13.47 -15.81 -7.02
C PHE A 618 14.76 -16.27 -7.69
N LEU A 619 15.02 -17.58 -7.71
CA LEU A 619 16.17 -18.17 -8.38
C LEU A 619 16.13 -17.93 -9.90
N SER A 620 14.95 -18.05 -10.52
CA SER A 620 14.79 -17.75 -11.95
C SER A 620 15.12 -16.29 -12.29
N PHE A 621 14.77 -15.35 -11.39
CA PHE A 621 15.16 -13.95 -11.51
C PHE A 621 16.69 -13.77 -11.45
N LEU A 622 17.38 -14.45 -10.52
CA LEU A 622 18.84 -14.37 -10.41
C LEU A 622 19.53 -14.96 -11.67
N ARG A 623 18.99 -16.03 -12.24
CA ARG A 623 19.52 -16.68 -13.46
C ARG A 623 19.44 -15.79 -14.72
N LEU A 624 18.60 -14.74 -14.73
CA LEU A 624 18.55 -13.80 -15.86
C LEU A 624 19.85 -13.02 -16.07
N ALA A 625 20.75 -13.01 -15.08
CA ALA A 625 22.10 -12.45 -15.23
C ALA A 625 23.04 -13.30 -16.06
N GLY A 626 22.61 -14.47 -16.56
CA GLY A 626 23.46 -15.37 -17.37
C GLY A 626 24.51 -16.13 -16.56
N ILE A 627 24.31 -16.25 -15.24
CA ILE A 627 25.27 -16.82 -14.29
C ILE A 627 24.77 -18.18 -13.77
#